data_19327004ab4149afa44bbeb3f26dccd4
#
_entry.id   19327004ab4149afa44bbeb3f26dccd4
#
_cell.length_a   1.000
_cell.length_b   1.000
_cell.length_c   1.000
_cell.angle_alpha   90.00
_cell.angle_beta   90.00
_cell.angle_gamma   90.00
#
_symmetry.space_group_name_H-M   'P 1'
#
loop_
_entity.id
_entity.type
_entity.pdbx_description
1 polymer ?
#
loop_
_entity_poly.entity_id
_entity_poly.type
_entity_poly.pdbx_seq_one_letter_code
_entity_poly.pdbx_strand_id
1 'polypeptide(L)'
;MTLVIVDDEVFIVEMMKAIIDWEGLGLVLAGTAYDGMEACKLIEAEKPDIVITDIRLPGIDGLGVIRTCYMREDHCRFIVISGYRQFEYAQTAMSYGVKEY
;
A
#
# COMPACT_ATOMS: atom_id res chain seq x y z
N MET A 1 -7.16 -5.53 -12.84
CA MET A 1 -6.73 -5.58 -11.43
C MET A 1 -6.94 -4.22 -10.79
N THR A 2 -7.31 -4.20 -9.54
CA THR A 2 -7.54 -2.97 -8.80
C THR A 2 -6.35 -2.66 -7.89
N LEU A 3 -6.10 -1.36 -7.69
CA LEU A 3 -4.94 -0.90 -6.94
C LEU A 3 -5.33 0.24 -6.00
N VAL A 4 -4.77 0.21 -4.80
CA VAL A 4 -4.92 1.28 -3.80
C VAL A 4 -3.55 1.90 -3.56
N ILE A 5 -3.51 3.22 -3.47
CA ILE A 5 -2.29 3.98 -3.16
C ILE A 5 -2.43 4.55 -1.76
N VAL A 6 -1.41 4.32 -0.93
CA VAL A 6 -1.38 4.80 0.46
C VAL A 6 -0.10 5.57 0.69
N ASP A 7 -0.22 6.87 0.97
CA ASP A 7 0.91 7.74 1.28
C ASP A 7 0.36 8.99 1.95
N ASP A 8 1.01 9.49 2.99
CA ASP A 8 0.56 10.69 3.68
C ASP A 8 0.90 11.98 2.92
N GLU A 9 1.77 11.89 1.92
CA GLU A 9 2.10 13.02 1.07
C GLU A 9 1.21 13.06 -0.16
N VAL A 10 0.30 14.02 -0.20
CA VAL A 10 -0.65 14.18 -1.32
C VAL A 10 0.09 14.26 -2.66
N PHE A 11 1.23 14.98 -2.69
CA PHE A 11 2.02 15.13 -3.90
C PHE A 11 2.47 13.77 -4.46
N ILE A 12 2.90 12.87 -3.58
CA ILE A 12 3.35 11.53 -3.99
C ILE A 12 2.18 10.73 -4.58
N VAL A 13 1.02 10.79 -3.94
CA VAL A 13 -0.18 10.11 -4.44
C VAL A 13 -0.55 10.64 -5.83
N GLU A 14 -0.57 11.95 -6.00
CA GLU A 14 -0.91 12.56 -7.29
C GLU A 14 0.13 12.24 -8.36
N MET A 15 1.41 12.21 -7.99
CA MET A 15 2.48 11.83 -8.89
C MET A 15 2.30 10.38 -9.37
N MET A 16 2.02 9.46 -8.47
CA MET A 16 1.81 8.06 -8.83
C MET A 16 0.60 7.89 -9.73
N LYS A 17 -0.49 8.61 -9.45
CA LYS A 17 -1.68 8.59 -10.30
C LYS A 17 -1.36 9.06 -11.72
N ALA A 18 -0.43 10.01 -11.85
CA ALA A 18 -0.05 10.57 -13.15
C ALA A 18 0.92 9.69 -13.93
N ILE A 19 1.86 9.00 -13.25
CA ILE A 19 2.92 8.26 -13.94
C ILE A 19 2.60 6.79 -14.20
N ILE A 20 1.67 6.21 -13.45
CA ILE A 20 1.29 4.81 -13.68
C ILE A 20 0.49 4.72 -14.98
N ASP A 21 0.90 3.80 -15.84
CA ASP A 21 0.18 3.52 -17.08
C ASP A 21 -0.99 2.56 -16.78
N TRP A 22 -2.06 3.12 -16.24
CA TRP A 22 -3.22 2.35 -15.78
C TRP A 22 -3.79 1.47 -16.89
N GLU A 23 -4.00 2.07 -18.05
CA GLU A 23 -4.59 1.36 -19.17
C GLU A 23 -3.65 0.27 -19.70
N GLY A 24 -2.37 0.62 -19.91
CA GLY A 24 -1.39 -0.32 -20.44
C GLY A 24 -1.15 -1.51 -19.53
N LEU A 25 -1.25 -1.31 -18.21
CA LEU A 25 -1.05 -2.37 -17.23
C LEU A 25 -2.35 -3.09 -16.84
N GLY A 26 -3.48 -2.64 -17.36
CA GLY A 26 -4.78 -3.21 -17.01
C GLY A 26 -5.16 -2.96 -15.56
N LEU A 27 -4.79 -1.80 -15.02
CA LEU A 27 -5.04 -1.44 -13.63
C LEU A 27 -6.16 -0.42 -13.52
N VAL A 28 -6.91 -0.50 -12.44
CA VAL A 28 -7.94 0.47 -12.07
C VAL A 28 -7.65 0.97 -10.67
N LEU A 29 -7.62 2.27 -10.48
CA LEU A 29 -7.43 2.86 -9.15
C LEU A 29 -8.72 2.68 -8.34
N ALA A 30 -8.66 1.87 -7.28
CA ALA A 30 -9.80 1.63 -6.41
C ALA A 30 -9.97 2.74 -5.36
N GLY A 31 -8.88 3.40 -5.00
CA GLY A 31 -8.93 4.49 -4.04
C GLY A 31 -7.57 4.88 -3.54
N THR A 32 -7.54 5.93 -2.74
CA THR A 32 -6.31 6.44 -2.11
C THR A 32 -6.56 6.66 -0.64
N ALA A 33 -5.52 6.48 0.17
CA ALA A 33 -5.57 6.73 1.60
C ALA A 33 -4.33 7.50 2.04
N TYR A 34 -4.45 8.32 3.07
CA TYR A 34 -3.38 9.20 3.51
C TYR A 34 -2.88 8.88 4.93
N ASP A 35 -3.47 7.90 5.57
CA ASP A 35 -2.98 7.36 6.84
C ASP A 35 -3.31 5.87 6.93
N GLY A 36 -2.72 5.21 7.93
CA GLY A 36 -2.85 3.76 8.05
C GLY A 36 -4.26 3.28 8.39
N MET A 37 -4.99 4.03 9.22
CA MET A 37 -6.34 3.65 9.60
C MET A 37 -7.28 3.75 8.40
N GLU A 38 -7.18 4.84 7.64
CA GLU A 38 -7.93 5.04 6.42
C GLU A 38 -7.62 3.94 5.40
N ALA A 39 -6.33 3.59 5.29
CA ALA A 39 -5.89 2.51 4.40
C ALA A 39 -6.53 1.18 4.77
N CYS A 40 -6.53 0.81 6.05
CA CYS A 40 -7.12 -0.44 6.49
C CYS A 40 -8.62 -0.52 6.17
N LYS A 41 -9.33 0.59 6.35
CA LYS A 41 -10.76 0.65 6.03
C LYS A 41 -11.00 0.54 4.53
N LEU A 42 -10.20 1.25 3.74
CA LEU A 42 -10.32 1.25 2.29
C LEU A 42 -10.04 -0.14 1.71
N ILE A 43 -8.98 -0.80 2.19
CA ILE A 43 -8.62 -2.14 1.73
C ILE A 43 -9.73 -3.14 2.07
N GLU A 44 -10.31 -3.04 3.25
CA GLU A 44 -11.42 -3.91 3.64
C GLU A 44 -12.65 -3.70 2.75
N ALA A 45 -12.95 -2.44 2.42
CA ALA A 45 -14.11 -2.11 1.61
C ALA A 45 -13.92 -2.49 0.14
N GLU A 46 -12.77 -2.19 -0.42
CA GLU A 46 -12.52 -2.32 -1.85
C GLU A 46 -11.89 -3.65 -2.26
N LYS A 47 -11.26 -4.34 -1.33
CA LYS A 47 -10.58 -5.62 -1.59
C LYS A 47 -9.69 -5.55 -2.83
N PRO A 48 -8.72 -4.62 -2.86
CA PRO A 48 -7.89 -4.44 -4.04
C PRO A 48 -6.96 -5.63 -4.27
N ASP A 49 -6.49 -5.75 -5.50
CA ASP A 49 -5.50 -6.76 -5.84
C ASP A 49 -4.10 -6.33 -5.40
N ILE A 50 -3.82 -5.03 -5.49
CA ILE A 50 -2.50 -4.46 -5.20
C ILE A 50 -2.65 -3.25 -4.30
N VAL A 51 -1.76 -3.13 -3.32
CA VAL A 51 -1.65 -1.94 -2.47
C VAL A 51 -0.22 -1.42 -2.55
N ILE A 52 -0.07 -0.16 -2.95
CA ILE A 52 1.21 0.54 -2.88
C ILE A 52 1.16 1.38 -1.62
N THR A 53 2.08 1.17 -0.71
CA THR A 53 2.10 1.90 0.57
C THR A 53 3.49 2.37 0.95
N ASP A 54 3.57 3.54 1.58
CA ASP A 54 4.76 3.97 2.28
C ASP A 54 4.79 3.29 3.65
N ILE A 55 5.97 3.20 4.25
CA ILE A 55 6.13 2.68 5.61
C ILE A 55 5.69 3.74 6.62
N ARG A 56 6.12 4.98 6.42
CA ARG A 56 5.83 6.06 7.36
C ARG A 56 4.47 6.67 7.10
N LEU A 57 3.53 6.34 7.96
CA LEU A 57 2.17 6.87 7.90
C LEU A 57 1.77 7.35 9.30
N PRO A 58 0.94 8.39 9.41
CA PRO A 58 0.39 8.80 10.69
C PRO A 58 -0.47 7.67 11.29
N GLY A 59 -0.41 7.54 12.60
CA GLY A 59 -1.16 6.50 13.31
C GLY A 59 -0.59 5.13 13.07
N ILE A 60 -1.33 4.28 12.38
CA ILE A 60 -0.85 2.95 11.98
C ILE A 60 0.10 3.13 10.80
N ASP A 61 1.34 2.68 10.92
CA ASP A 61 2.31 2.78 9.82
C ASP A 61 2.06 1.72 8.74
N GLY A 62 2.86 1.77 7.67
CA GLY A 62 2.71 0.84 6.56
C GLY A 62 2.84 -0.62 6.97
N LEU A 63 3.72 -0.94 7.92
CA LEU A 63 3.85 -2.30 8.44
C LEU A 63 2.61 -2.71 9.21
N GLY A 64 2.02 -1.78 9.96
CA GLY A 64 0.78 -2.03 10.68
C GLY A 64 -0.37 -2.33 9.73
N VAL A 65 -0.43 -1.63 8.60
CA VAL A 65 -1.42 -1.90 7.54
C VAL A 65 -1.23 -3.31 6.98
N ILE A 66 0.01 -3.67 6.64
CA ILE A 66 0.33 -5.00 6.10
C ILE A 66 -0.05 -6.09 7.09
N ARG A 67 0.31 -5.89 8.36
CA ARG A 67 0.00 -6.85 9.42
C ARG A 67 -1.52 -7.03 9.58
N THR A 68 -2.27 -5.92 9.58
CA THR A 68 -3.72 -5.96 9.69
C THR A 68 -4.33 -6.76 8.55
N CYS A 69 -3.88 -6.52 7.32
CA CYS A 69 -4.37 -7.24 6.16
C CYS A 69 -3.99 -8.72 6.21
N TYR A 70 -2.77 -9.02 6.66
CA TYR A 70 -2.32 -10.40 6.83
C TYR A 70 -3.20 -11.15 7.84
N MET A 71 -3.48 -10.52 8.98
CA MET A 71 -4.29 -11.14 10.03
C MET A 71 -5.75 -11.34 9.60
N ARG A 72 -6.26 -10.49 8.73
CA ARG A 72 -7.61 -10.62 8.16
C ARG A 72 -7.66 -11.59 6.98
N GLU A 73 -6.50 -12.09 6.54
CA GLU A 73 -6.37 -12.94 5.37
C GLU A 73 -6.82 -12.24 4.07
N ASP A 74 -6.56 -10.94 3.97
CA ASP A 74 -6.80 -10.18 2.75
C ASP A 74 -5.84 -10.68 1.66
N HIS A 75 -6.32 -10.77 0.43
CA HIS A 75 -5.56 -11.36 -0.69
C HIS A 75 -4.79 -10.34 -1.52
N CYS A 76 -4.64 -9.12 -1.03
CA CYS A 76 -3.91 -8.10 -1.77
C CYS A 76 -2.40 -8.34 -1.71
N ARG A 77 -1.70 -7.90 -2.76
CA ARG A 77 -0.25 -7.88 -2.81
C ARG A 77 0.21 -6.49 -2.44
N PHE A 78 1.31 -6.41 -1.68
CA PHE A 78 1.84 -5.14 -1.25
C PHE A 78 3.12 -4.80 -2.02
N ILE A 79 3.20 -3.53 -2.46
CA ILE A 79 4.42 -2.92 -2.94
C ILE A 79 4.74 -1.82 -1.95
N VAL A 80 5.87 -1.93 -1.28
CA VAL A 80 6.26 -0.98 -0.24
C VAL A 80 7.30 -0.03 -0.81
N ILE A 81 7.03 1.27 -0.68
CA ILE A 81 7.93 2.32 -1.13
C ILE A 81 8.51 2.98 0.12
N SER A 82 9.83 3.05 0.20
CA SER A 82 10.51 3.71 1.31
C SER A 82 11.66 4.54 0.78
N GLY A 83 11.72 5.78 1.21
CA GLY A 83 12.82 6.68 0.88
C GLY A 83 14.05 6.48 1.75
N TYR A 84 14.00 5.57 2.72
CA TYR A 84 15.08 5.35 3.69
C TYR A 84 15.50 3.89 3.71
N ARG A 85 16.71 3.67 4.20
CA ARG A 85 17.21 2.31 4.43
C ARG A 85 16.50 1.74 5.64
N GLN A 86 15.46 1.02 5.40
CA GLN A 86 14.64 0.42 6.44
C GLN A 86 14.76 -1.09 6.33
N PHE A 87 16.00 -1.58 6.43
CA PHE A 87 16.28 -3.00 6.25
C PHE A 87 15.45 -3.89 7.18
N GLU A 88 15.30 -3.47 8.43
CA GLU A 88 14.49 -4.20 9.40
C GLU A 88 13.04 -4.24 8.99
N TYR A 89 12.52 -3.12 8.47
CA TYR A 89 11.15 -3.06 7.97
C TYR A 89 10.97 -3.96 6.75
N ALA A 90 11.98 -4.01 5.86
CA ALA A 90 11.93 -4.87 4.70
C ALA A 90 11.81 -6.33 5.12
N GLN A 91 12.61 -6.77 6.09
CA GLN A 91 12.54 -8.13 6.60
C GLN A 91 11.19 -8.44 7.21
N THR A 92 10.66 -7.53 8.02
CA THR A 92 9.34 -7.70 8.63
C THR A 92 8.26 -7.80 7.57
N ALA A 93 8.29 -6.90 6.57
CA ALA A 93 7.31 -6.91 5.47
C ALA A 93 7.35 -8.21 4.70
N MET A 94 8.54 -8.71 4.38
CA MET A 94 8.69 -9.96 3.64
C MET A 94 8.13 -11.15 4.41
N SER A 95 8.20 -11.11 5.75
CA SER A 95 7.63 -12.18 6.57
C SER A 95 6.11 -12.25 6.48
N TYR A 96 5.45 -11.17 6.04
CA TYR A 96 4.02 -11.13 5.80
C TYR A 96 3.66 -11.33 4.33
N GLY A 97 4.58 -11.84 3.54
CA GLY A 97 4.30 -12.18 2.14
C GLY A 97 4.35 -11.02 1.16
N VAL A 98 5.00 -9.93 1.53
CA VAL A 98 5.21 -8.81 0.60
C VAL A 98 6.15 -9.24 -0.51
N LYS A 99 5.76 -9.01 -1.76
CA LYS A 99 6.53 -9.44 -2.93
C LYS A 99 7.58 -8.43 -3.35
N GLU A 100 7.29 -7.15 -3.17
CA GLU A 100 8.15 -6.05 -3.59
C GLU A 100 8.32 -5.05 -2.45
N TYR A 101 9.53 -4.57 -2.30
CA TYR A 101 9.84 -3.59 -1.26
C TYR A 101 10.60 -2.41 -1.86
#